data_34894b0283ae44c0230acb3c358d37b8
#
_entry.id   34894b0283ae44c0230acb3c358d37b8
#
_cell.length_a   1.000
_cell.length_b   1.000
_cell.length_c   1.000
_cell.angle_alpha   90.00
_cell.angle_beta   90.00
_cell.angle_gamma   90.00
#
_symmetry.space_group_name_H-M   'P 1'
#
loop_
_entity.id
_entity.type
_entity.pdbx_description
1 polymer ?
#
loop_
_entity_poly.entity_id
_entity_poly.type
_entity_poly.pdbx_seq_one_letter_code
_entity_poly.pdbx_strand_id
1 'polypeptide(L)'
;ALEYKIRLEPDPEKIAFHDGHRFLDSNETKATVAAFERLESDMVSAHQKFVSTSGVTDRSQLEAIDTNSAGADYFLQSMHLECTAPAAEISLADSMNAVQATADQAVRDGYGALIQRVAAEVEVVVDCPVSAIDLSGSSIVLATPEGQIEARAVVVTVSTAVLAAERIVLRPGGWPS
;
A
#
# COMPACT_ATOMS: atom_id res chain seq x y z
N ALA A 1 -3.73 -18.55 -8.97
CA ALA A 1 -4.54 -19.34 -8.02
C ALA A 1 -4.64 -20.81 -8.43
N LEU A 2 -4.87 -21.09 -9.71
CA LEU A 2 -4.98 -22.48 -10.22
C LEU A 2 -3.66 -23.27 -10.09
N GLU A 3 -2.52 -22.63 -10.31
CA GLU A 3 -1.20 -23.23 -10.19
C GLU A 3 -0.92 -23.75 -8.77
N TYR A 4 -1.30 -22.97 -7.76
CA TYR A 4 -1.08 -23.32 -6.35
C TYR A 4 -2.28 -24.03 -5.71
N LYS A 5 -3.33 -24.41 -6.47
CA LYS A 5 -4.56 -25.03 -5.97
C LYS A 5 -5.23 -24.25 -4.84
N ILE A 6 -5.20 -22.94 -4.93
CA ILE A 6 -5.83 -22.02 -3.96
C ILE A 6 -7.31 -21.84 -4.34
N ARG A 7 -8.17 -21.95 -3.33
CA ARG A 7 -9.60 -21.67 -3.49
C ARG A 7 -9.87 -20.22 -3.16
N LEU A 8 -10.43 -19.50 -4.14
CA LEU A 8 -10.85 -18.11 -4.01
C LEU A 8 -12.39 -18.08 -3.93
N GLU A 9 -12.91 -17.21 -3.11
CA GLU A 9 -14.34 -16.93 -2.96
C GLU A 9 -14.55 -15.43 -3.16
N PRO A 10 -15.69 -15.01 -3.73
CA PRO A 10 -16.03 -13.58 -3.74
C PRO A 10 -16.04 -13.05 -2.32
N ASP A 11 -15.41 -11.91 -2.09
CA ASP A 11 -15.52 -11.21 -0.82
C ASP A 11 -16.91 -10.53 -0.76
N PRO A 12 -17.81 -10.94 0.13
CA PRO A 12 -19.08 -10.27 0.29
C PRO A 12 -18.82 -8.94 1.01
N GLU A 13 -18.59 -7.89 0.28
CA GLU A 13 -18.42 -6.54 0.82
C GLU A 13 -19.64 -6.16 1.66
N LYS A 14 -19.50 -6.23 2.95
CA LYS A 14 -20.47 -5.69 3.92
C LYS A 14 -19.82 -4.51 4.60
N ILE A 15 -20.11 -3.33 4.09
CA ILE A 15 -19.62 -2.09 4.68
C ILE A 15 -20.53 -1.73 5.85
N ALA A 16 -19.93 -1.52 7.02
CA ALA A 16 -20.59 -1.00 8.21
C ALA A 16 -19.73 0.12 8.80
N PHE A 17 -20.32 1.26 9.05
CA PHE A 17 -19.66 2.40 9.67
C PHE A 17 -20.04 2.50 11.14
N HIS A 18 -19.07 2.88 11.99
CA HIS A 18 -19.25 3.08 13.42
C HIS A 18 -18.79 4.50 13.79
N ASP A 19 -19.65 5.26 14.46
CA ASP A 19 -19.41 6.67 14.81
C ASP A 19 -18.66 6.88 16.14
N GLY A 20 -18.17 5.79 16.73
CA GLY A 20 -17.56 5.79 18.07
C GLY A 20 -18.53 5.35 19.17
N HIS A 21 -19.84 5.40 18.94
CA HIS A 21 -20.89 5.04 19.89
C HIS A 21 -21.79 3.90 19.42
N ARG A 22 -22.11 3.87 18.12
CA ARG A 22 -22.97 2.85 17.51
C ARG A 22 -22.62 2.62 16.03
N PHE A 23 -23.11 1.53 15.48
CA PHE A 23 -23.14 1.37 14.04
C PHE A 23 -24.19 2.29 13.41
N LEU A 24 -23.85 2.87 12.26
CA LEU A 24 -24.77 3.65 11.47
C LEU A 24 -25.92 2.77 10.95
N ASP A 25 -27.12 3.32 10.88
CA ASP A 25 -28.24 2.64 10.25
C ASP A 25 -28.12 2.55 8.73
N SER A 26 -29.05 1.87 8.08
CA SER A 26 -29.01 1.66 6.62
C SER A 26 -29.09 2.95 5.80
N ASN A 27 -29.75 3.99 6.29
CA ASN A 27 -29.88 5.26 5.57
C ASN A 27 -28.61 6.09 5.76
N GLU A 28 -28.10 6.14 6.97
CA GLU A 28 -26.81 6.78 7.30
C GLU A 28 -25.65 6.12 6.53
N THR A 29 -25.63 4.78 6.49
CA THR A 29 -24.63 4.03 5.71
C THR A 29 -24.70 4.38 4.23
N LYS A 30 -25.88 4.41 3.63
CA LYS A 30 -26.05 4.82 2.21
C LYS A 30 -25.59 6.25 1.96
N ALA A 31 -25.91 7.16 2.87
CA ALA A 31 -25.48 8.55 2.77
C ALA A 31 -23.95 8.67 2.85
N THR A 32 -23.31 7.90 3.73
CA THR A 32 -21.85 7.85 3.86
C THR A 32 -21.18 7.28 2.61
N VAL A 33 -21.70 6.19 2.05
CA VAL A 33 -21.20 5.61 0.78
C VAL A 33 -21.30 6.63 -0.35
N ALA A 34 -22.45 7.29 -0.51
CA ALA A 34 -22.63 8.33 -1.53
C ALA A 34 -21.69 9.54 -1.31
N ALA A 35 -21.33 9.84 -0.07
CA ALA A 35 -20.33 10.85 0.23
C ALA A 35 -18.93 10.40 -0.19
N PHE A 36 -18.57 9.14 -0.02
CA PHE A 36 -17.31 8.56 -0.49
C PHE A 36 -17.16 8.66 -1.99
N GLU A 37 -18.16 8.20 -2.75
CA GLU A 37 -18.16 8.26 -4.22
C GLU A 37 -17.96 9.70 -4.73
N ARG A 38 -18.57 10.67 -4.04
CA ARG A 38 -18.40 12.09 -4.37
C ARG A 38 -16.98 12.57 -4.10
N LEU A 39 -16.42 12.25 -2.91
CA LEU A 39 -15.07 12.67 -2.51
C LEU A 39 -14.00 12.03 -3.41
N GLU A 40 -14.16 10.78 -3.82
CA GLU A 40 -13.31 10.14 -4.83
C GLU A 40 -13.37 10.86 -6.18
N SER A 41 -14.57 11.21 -6.64
CA SER A 41 -14.76 11.98 -7.88
C SER A 41 -14.10 13.36 -7.80
N ASP A 42 -14.19 14.02 -6.65
CA ASP A 42 -13.56 15.32 -6.40
C ASP A 42 -12.03 15.19 -6.43
N MET A 43 -11.46 14.14 -5.84
CA MET A 43 -10.03 13.84 -5.91
C MET A 43 -9.55 13.61 -7.34
N VAL A 44 -10.27 12.81 -8.13
CA VAL A 44 -9.96 12.59 -9.56
C VAL A 44 -9.97 13.90 -10.32
N SER A 45 -11.00 14.72 -10.12
CA SER A 45 -11.15 16.03 -10.77
C SER A 45 -10.03 16.99 -10.37
N ALA A 46 -9.68 17.01 -9.09
CA ALA A 46 -8.58 17.82 -8.57
C ALA A 46 -7.24 17.39 -9.16
N HIS A 47 -6.99 16.08 -9.28
CA HIS A 47 -5.77 15.56 -9.90
C HIS A 47 -5.68 15.95 -11.38
N GLN A 48 -6.75 15.72 -12.16
CA GLN A 48 -6.80 16.07 -13.58
C GLN A 48 -6.54 17.56 -13.81
N LYS A 49 -7.16 18.41 -13.01
CA LYS A 49 -6.95 19.86 -13.06
C LYS A 49 -5.51 20.24 -12.72
N PHE A 50 -4.94 19.58 -11.75
CA PHE A 50 -3.56 19.83 -11.31
C PHE A 50 -2.56 19.44 -12.39
N VAL A 51 -2.65 18.24 -12.96
CA VAL A 51 -1.77 17.76 -14.04
C VAL A 51 -1.84 18.69 -15.26
N SER A 52 -3.03 19.19 -15.59
CA SER A 52 -3.23 20.09 -16.74
C SER A 52 -2.66 21.50 -16.55
N THR A 53 -2.44 21.96 -15.31
CA THR A 53 -2.07 23.35 -14.99
C THR A 53 -0.63 23.53 -14.54
N SER A 54 0.02 22.56 -13.95
CA SER A 54 1.20 22.80 -13.11
C SER A 54 2.52 22.16 -13.57
N GLY A 55 2.56 21.40 -14.65
CA GLY A 55 3.83 20.79 -15.09
C GLY A 55 4.62 20.09 -14.00
N VAL A 56 3.91 19.56 -13.01
CA VAL A 56 4.35 18.62 -11.98
C VAL A 56 5.02 19.18 -10.74
N THR A 57 4.26 19.21 -9.67
CA THR A 57 4.72 18.65 -8.40
C THR A 57 3.56 17.84 -7.85
N ASP A 58 3.83 16.67 -7.30
CA ASP A 58 2.85 15.88 -6.59
C ASP A 58 2.34 16.67 -5.38
N ARG A 59 1.15 16.34 -4.92
CA ARG A 59 0.57 16.91 -3.70
C ARG A 59 -0.10 15.80 -2.90
N SER A 60 -0.42 16.09 -1.65
CA SER A 60 -1.08 15.11 -0.80
C SER A 60 -2.55 14.91 -1.19
N GLN A 61 -3.08 13.74 -0.87
CA GLN A 61 -4.51 13.45 -0.99
C GLN A 61 -5.36 14.44 -0.20
N LEU A 62 -4.90 14.86 0.98
CA LEU A 62 -5.61 15.80 1.83
C LEU A 62 -5.88 17.15 1.14
N GLU A 63 -4.96 17.63 0.31
CA GLU A 63 -5.12 18.89 -0.44
C GLU A 63 -6.18 18.82 -1.55
N ALA A 64 -6.60 17.60 -1.91
CA ALA A 64 -7.62 17.35 -2.93
C ALA A 64 -9.02 17.12 -2.34
N ILE A 65 -9.16 17.11 -1.02
CA ILE A 65 -10.39 16.78 -0.29
C ILE A 65 -10.90 18.03 0.43
N ASP A 66 -12.20 18.34 0.25
CA ASP A 66 -12.86 19.29 1.14
C ASP A 66 -13.19 18.62 2.48
N THR A 67 -12.39 18.89 3.48
CA THR A 67 -12.53 18.31 4.82
C THR A 67 -13.79 18.75 5.57
N ASN A 68 -14.52 19.75 5.08
CA ASN A 68 -15.81 20.19 5.63
C ASN A 68 -16.99 19.44 4.97
N SER A 69 -16.74 18.65 3.95
CA SER A 69 -17.79 17.86 3.29
C SER A 69 -18.34 16.77 4.20
N ALA A 70 -19.62 16.48 4.06
CA ALA A 70 -20.24 15.37 4.78
C ALA A 70 -19.56 14.04 4.43
N GLY A 71 -19.19 13.27 5.45
CA GLY A 71 -18.50 11.99 5.29
C GLY A 71 -16.98 12.07 5.13
N ALA A 72 -16.39 13.28 5.09
CA ALA A 72 -14.95 13.45 4.94
C ALA A 72 -14.15 12.74 6.04
N ASP A 73 -14.62 12.76 7.29
CA ASP A 73 -13.94 12.09 8.41
C ASP A 73 -13.85 10.58 8.20
N TYR A 74 -14.95 9.94 7.78
CA TYR A 74 -14.96 8.52 7.47
C TYR A 74 -14.09 8.18 6.27
N PHE A 75 -14.13 9.03 5.22
CA PHE A 75 -13.33 8.86 4.03
C PHE A 75 -11.83 8.95 4.34
N LEU A 76 -11.41 9.95 5.11
CA LEU A 76 -10.02 10.10 5.53
C LEU A 76 -9.55 8.95 6.43
N GLN A 77 -10.42 8.43 7.30
CA GLN A 77 -10.12 7.24 8.10
C GLN A 77 -9.96 5.99 7.23
N SER A 78 -10.81 5.79 6.23
CA SER A 78 -10.70 4.69 5.27
C SER A 78 -9.36 4.73 4.54
N MET A 79 -8.98 5.88 4.01
CA MET A 79 -7.69 6.08 3.35
C MET A 79 -6.51 5.81 4.28
N HIS A 80 -6.60 6.26 5.53
CA HIS A 80 -5.58 5.98 6.54
C HIS A 80 -5.44 4.48 6.83
N LEU A 81 -6.54 3.74 6.86
CA LEU A 81 -6.51 2.29 7.05
C LEU A 81 -5.92 1.55 5.84
N GLU A 82 -6.28 1.97 4.63
CA GLU A 82 -5.77 1.36 3.40
C GLU A 82 -4.27 1.61 3.19
N CYS A 83 -3.83 2.86 3.36
CA CYS A 83 -2.46 3.27 3.10
C CYS A 83 -1.55 3.22 4.33
N THR A 84 -2.09 3.00 5.52
CA THR A 84 -1.36 3.03 6.80
C THR A 84 -0.61 4.34 7.07
N ALA A 85 -1.03 5.42 6.43
CA ALA A 85 -0.46 6.76 6.55
C ALA A 85 -1.58 7.83 6.51
N PRO A 86 -1.38 9.01 7.12
CA PRO A 86 -2.33 10.11 7.00
C PRO A 86 -2.44 10.60 5.55
N ALA A 87 -3.63 11.02 5.12
CA ALA A 87 -3.86 11.54 3.78
C ALA A 87 -2.94 12.75 3.40
N ALA A 88 -2.40 13.44 4.40
CA ALA A 88 -1.42 14.50 4.20
C ALA A 88 -0.04 13.99 3.74
N GLU A 89 0.26 12.72 3.96
CA GLU A 89 1.54 12.08 3.64
C GLU A 89 1.43 11.13 2.43
N ILE A 90 0.22 10.98 1.86
CA ILE A 90 -0.02 10.10 0.73
C ILE A 90 -0.01 10.93 -0.56
N SER A 91 0.76 10.48 -1.53
CA SER A 91 0.82 11.05 -2.88
C SER A 91 -0.52 10.93 -3.60
N LEU A 92 -1.07 12.04 -4.05
CA LEU A 92 -2.27 12.05 -4.88
C LEU A 92 -1.99 11.42 -6.25
N ALA A 93 -0.85 11.72 -6.85
CA ALA A 93 -0.49 11.20 -8.17
C ALA A 93 -0.31 9.68 -8.14
N ASP A 94 0.35 9.13 -7.11
CA ASP A 94 0.54 7.70 -6.96
C ASP A 94 -0.81 6.99 -6.78
N SER A 95 -1.68 7.51 -5.92
CA SER A 95 -3.01 6.95 -5.70
C SER A 95 -3.87 6.93 -6.95
N MET A 96 -3.81 7.98 -7.78
CA MET A 96 -4.57 8.05 -9.04
C MET A 96 -4.00 7.16 -10.14
N ASN A 97 -2.71 6.81 -10.07
CA ASN A 97 -2.06 5.89 -10.99
C ASN A 97 -2.11 4.43 -10.53
N ALA A 98 -2.57 4.17 -9.31
CA ALA A 98 -2.71 2.81 -8.79
C ALA A 98 -3.72 2.01 -9.64
N VAL A 99 -3.32 0.80 -10.04
CA VAL A 99 -4.20 -0.10 -10.77
C VAL A 99 -5.19 -0.71 -9.78
N GLN A 100 -6.44 -0.33 -9.91
CA GLN A 100 -7.53 -0.90 -9.12
C GLN A 100 -7.87 -2.31 -9.60
N ALA A 101 -7.96 -3.26 -8.67
CA ALA A 101 -8.51 -4.58 -8.94
C ALA A 101 -10.02 -4.46 -9.22
N THR A 102 -10.52 -5.26 -10.16
CA THR A 102 -11.94 -5.19 -10.56
C THR A 102 -12.87 -5.88 -9.57
N ALA A 103 -12.37 -6.78 -8.73
CA ALA A 103 -13.11 -7.43 -7.66
C ALA A 103 -12.14 -8.08 -6.67
N ASP A 104 -12.41 -7.90 -5.40
CA ASP A 104 -11.67 -8.56 -4.35
C ASP A 104 -12.14 -10.00 -4.16
N GLN A 105 -11.20 -10.86 -3.79
CA GLN A 105 -11.46 -12.26 -3.55
C GLN A 105 -10.82 -12.69 -2.23
N ALA A 106 -11.59 -13.35 -1.40
CA ALA A 106 -11.09 -13.94 -0.17
C ALA A 106 -10.39 -15.29 -0.44
N VAL A 107 -9.28 -15.51 0.20
CA VAL A 107 -8.60 -16.83 0.18
C VAL A 107 -9.26 -17.71 1.22
N ARG A 108 -10.03 -18.73 0.79
CA ARG A 108 -10.83 -19.58 1.66
C ARG A 108 -10.03 -20.26 2.77
N ASP A 109 -8.84 -20.75 2.44
CA ASP A 109 -7.96 -21.43 3.39
C ASP A 109 -7.10 -20.45 4.22
N GLY A 110 -7.33 -19.13 4.06
CA GLY A 110 -6.58 -18.05 4.67
C GLY A 110 -5.37 -17.61 3.85
N TYR A 111 -5.03 -16.33 3.94
CA TYR A 111 -3.92 -15.74 3.17
C TYR A 111 -2.57 -16.39 3.52
N GLY A 112 -2.36 -16.80 4.78
CA GLY A 112 -1.16 -17.53 5.20
C GLY A 112 -0.96 -18.84 4.46
N ALA A 113 -2.03 -19.57 4.12
CA ALA A 113 -1.93 -20.80 3.33
C ALA A 113 -1.47 -20.53 1.89
N LEU A 114 -1.90 -19.40 1.29
CA LEU A 114 -1.40 -18.96 0.00
C LEU A 114 0.10 -18.71 0.06
N ILE A 115 0.56 -17.91 1.04
CA ILE A 115 1.98 -17.58 1.19
C ILE A 115 2.83 -18.83 1.42
N GLN A 116 2.39 -19.75 2.28
CA GLN A 116 3.11 -21.01 2.53
C GLN A 116 3.27 -21.85 1.25
N ARG A 117 2.25 -21.91 0.40
CA ARG A 117 2.32 -22.67 -0.86
C ARG A 117 3.26 -22.02 -1.87
N VAL A 118 3.23 -20.68 -1.97
CA VAL A 118 4.15 -19.93 -2.84
C VAL A 118 5.59 -20.09 -2.33
N ALA A 119 5.80 -19.98 -1.02
CA ALA A 119 7.12 -20.05 -0.40
C ALA A 119 7.70 -21.49 -0.36
N ALA A 120 6.88 -22.53 -0.54
CA ALA A 120 7.35 -23.92 -0.47
C ALA A 120 8.41 -24.29 -1.53
N GLU A 121 8.46 -23.54 -2.63
CA GLU A 121 9.43 -23.72 -3.71
C GLU A 121 10.64 -22.77 -3.61
N VAL A 122 10.67 -21.92 -2.58
CA VAL A 122 11.71 -20.92 -2.37
C VAL A 122 12.52 -21.27 -1.13
N GLU A 123 13.84 -21.30 -1.26
CA GLU A 123 14.71 -21.42 -0.10
C GLU A 123 14.66 -20.15 0.72
N VAL A 124 14.19 -20.26 1.97
CA VAL A 124 14.06 -19.12 2.89
C VAL A 124 15.00 -19.32 4.08
N VAL A 125 15.89 -18.36 4.29
CA VAL A 125 16.75 -18.31 5.49
C VAL A 125 16.09 -17.35 6.48
N VAL A 126 15.62 -17.87 7.59
CA VAL A 126 15.03 -17.10 8.68
C VAL A 126 16.10 -16.59 9.63
N ASP A 127 15.77 -15.58 10.44
CA ASP A 127 16.66 -14.97 11.43
C ASP A 127 18.00 -14.45 10.86
N CYS A 128 18.03 -14.18 9.56
CA CYS A 128 19.19 -13.68 8.84
C CYS A 128 18.91 -12.31 8.18
N PRO A 129 18.73 -11.24 8.98
CA PRO A 129 18.41 -9.92 8.43
C PRO A 129 19.60 -9.36 7.63
N VAL A 130 19.30 -8.79 6.45
CA VAL A 130 20.26 -8.04 5.67
C VAL A 130 20.42 -6.65 6.28
N SER A 131 21.65 -6.26 6.62
CA SER A 131 21.97 -4.95 7.21
C SER A 131 22.54 -3.95 6.20
N ALA A 132 23.14 -4.43 5.10
CA ALA A 132 23.66 -3.57 4.05
C ALA A 132 23.61 -4.28 2.68
N ILE A 133 23.48 -3.47 1.63
CA ILE A 133 23.58 -3.87 0.22
C ILE A 133 24.68 -3.03 -0.41
N ASP A 134 25.71 -3.65 -0.91
CA ASP A 134 26.85 -2.98 -1.54
C ASP A 134 26.87 -3.24 -3.06
N LEU A 135 26.74 -2.17 -3.82
CA LEU A 135 26.72 -2.16 -5.30
C LEU A 135 28.05 -1.66 -5.87
N SER A 136 29.07 -1.42 -5.06
CA SER A 136 30.33 -0.78 -5.52
C SER A 136 31.23 -1.72 -6.33
N GLY A 137 31.02 -3.03 -6.24
CA GLY A 137 31.82 -4.06 -6.92
C GLY A 137 31.20 -4.53 -8.23
N SER A 138 31.78 -5.60 -8.78
CA SER A 138 31.24 -6.30 -9.96
C SER A 138 30.06 -7.22 -9.65
N SER A 139 29.88 -7.56 -8.39
CA SER A 139 28.73 -8.30 -7.84
C SER A 139 28.08 -7.49 -6.73
N ILE A 140 26.81 -7.78 -6.44
CA ILE A 140 26.12 -7.19 -5.32
C ILE A 140 26.47 -7.98 -4.06
N VAL A 141 26.88 -7.31 -2.99
CA VAL A 141 27.24 -7.96 -1.72
C VAL A 141 26.22 -7.57 -0.64
N LEU A 142 25.61 -8.57 -0.04
CA LEU A 142 24.69 -8.41 1.09
C LEU A 142 25.43 -8.73 2.40
N ALA A 143 25.32 -7.84 3.38
CA ALA A 143 25.86 -8.08 4.72
C ALA A 143 24.77 -8.67 5.63
N THR A 144 25.05 -9.80 6.24
CA THR A 144 24.19 -10.50 7.19
C THR A 144 24.95 -10.87 8.46
N PRO A 145 24.27 -11.26 9.55
CA PRO A 145 24.93 -11.75 10.76
C PRO A 145 25.79 -13.01 10.53
N GLU A 146 25.44 -13.80 9.52
CA GLU A 146 26.15 -15.06 9.20
C GLU A 146 27.28 -14.85 8.18
N GLY A 147 27.50 -13.63 7.70
CA GLY A 147 28.54 -13.30 6.73
C GLY A 147 28.00 -12.55 5.54
N GLN A 148 28.74 -12.61 4.43
CA GLN A 148 28.41 -11.92 3.19
C GLN A 148 27.80 -12.91 2.17
N ILE A 149 26.78 -12.43 1.44
CA ILE A 149 26.17 -13.15 0.33
C ILE A 149 26.44 -12.37 -0.95
N GLU A 150 27.03 -13.00 -1.94
CA GLU A 150 27.21 -12.40 -3.28
C GLU A 150 26.02 -12.77 -4.19
N ALA A 151 25.51 -11.77 -4.89
CA ALA A 151 24.38 -11.94 -5.80
C ALA A 151 24.58 -11.19 -7.12
N ARG A 152 23.96 -11.70 -8.18
CA ARG A 152 23.90 -11.01 -9.48
C ARG A 152 22.76 -10.00 -9.56
N ALA A 153 21.72 -10.20 -8.77
CA ALA A 153 20.56 -9.34 -8.66
C ALA A 153 19.95 -9.47 -7.27
N VAL A 154 19.32 -8.42 -6.80
CA VAL A 154 18.60 -8.38 -5.52
C VAL A 154 17.23 -7.75 -5.74
N VAL A 155 16.20 -8.38 -5.22
CA VAL A 155 14.85 -7.81 -5.15
C VAL A 155 14.58 -7.41 -3.69
N VAL A 156 14.37 -6.12 -3.47
CA VAL A 156 14.11 -5.57 -2.13
C VAL A 156 12.60 -5.46 -1.95
N THR A 157 12.05 -6.25 -1.00
CA THR A 157 10.61 -6.33 -0.74
C THR A 157 10.22 -5.87 0.67
N VAL A 158 11.13 -5.19 1.36
CA VAL A 158 10.84 -4.60 2.67
C VAL A 158 9.89 -3.40 2.52
N SER A 159 9.18 -3.06 3.60
CA SER A 159 8.30 -1.89 3.58
C SER A 159 9.07 -0.57 3.37
N THR A 160 8.40 0.42 2.80
CA THR A 160 8.95 1.78 2.63
C THR A 160 9.40 2.39 3.96
N ALA A 161 8.71 2.09 5.06
CA ALA A 161 9.10 2.51 6.40
C ALA A 161 10.47 1.95 6.85
N VAL A 162 10.80 0.72 6.43
CA VAL A 162 12.13 0.12 6.70
C VAL A 162 13.21 0.84 5.89
N LEU A 163 12.91 1.21 4.64
CA LEU A 163 13.83 1.97 3.78
C LEU A 163 14.03 3.39 4.32
N ALA A 164 12.96 4.09 4.65
CA ALA A 164 13.00 5.45 5.21
C ALA A 164 13.75 5.52 6.55
N ALA A 165 13.68 4.46 7.35
CA ALA A 165 14.43 4.34 8.60
C ALA A 165 15.91 3.93 8.42
N GLU A 166 16.36 3.78 7.15
CA GLU A 166 17.73 3.39 6.78
C GLU A 166 18.24 2.14 7.51
N ARG A 167 17.33 1.21 7.85
CA ARG A 167 17.70 -0.04 8.55
C ARG A 167 18.52 -0.98 7.68
N ILE A 168 18.49 -0.78 6.36
CA ILE A 168 19.35 -1.45 5.39
C ILE A 168 20.18 -0.36 4.71
N VAL A 169 21.48 -0.40 4.86
CA VAL A 169 22.37 0.59 4.26
C VAL A 169 22.62 0.24 2.80
N LEU A 170 22.30 1.14 1.86
CA LEU A 170 22.68 1.00 0.46
C LEU A 170 24.01 1.71 0.16
N ARG A 171 24.93 1.05 -0.47
CA ARG A 171 26.24 1.59 -0.88
C ARG A 171 26.47 1.42 -2.39
N PRO A 172 27.10 2.39 -3.04
CA PRO A 172 27.37 3.76 -2.58
C PRO A 172 26.10 4.62 -2.66
N GLY A 173 26.02 5.65 -1.79
CA GLY A 173 25.11 6.78 -2.01
C GLY A 173 23.75 6.73 -1.32
N GLY A 174 23.39 5.65 -0.62
CA GLY A 174 22.09 5.55 0.08
C GLY A 174 20.91 5.22 -0.86
N TRP A 175 19.70 5.18 -0.30
CA TRP A 175 18.47 4.95 -1.05
C TRP A 175 18.06 6.22 -1.82
N PRO A 176 17.53 6.09 -3.05
CA PRO A 176 16.95 7.25 -3.75
C PRO A 176 15.82 7.85 -2.90
N SER A 177 15.80 9.16 -2.79
CA SER A 177 14.75 9.94 -2.14
C SER A 177 13.50 10.04 -3.02
#